data_8e297cbc5f10eee30bf4de5d22e2f75f
#
_entry.id   8e297cbc5f10eee30bf4de5d22e2f75f
#
_cell.length_a   1.000
_cell.length_b   1.000
_cell.length_c   1.000
_cell.angle_alpha   90.00
_cell.angle_beta   90.00
_cell.angle_gamma   90.00
#
_symmetry.space_group_name_H-M   'P 1'
#
loop_
_entity.id
_entity.type
_entity.pdbx_description
1 polymer ?
#
loop_
_entity_poly.entity_id
_entity_poly.type
_entity_poly.pdbx_seq_one_letter_code
_entity_poly.pdbx_strand_id
1 'polypeptide(L)'
;MKMSLIIGGSGSGKSEFAEALCLKEGNHRLYIATMEPFGEEGKQRVERHHQLRKGKGFETLECYTRLESIPLKGYDVILVECISNLVANELYSNLGRKNPQKDIILAIDYLLKKCNHLIVVTNNTGEEIVDYGEDMIAYQKELGLVNQLLARKADKVLEIVLGQPIEYKE
;
A
#
# COMPACT_ATOMS: atom_id res chain seq x y z
N MET A 1 15.74 0.61 -10.78
CA MET A 1 14.45 0.72 -10.07
C MET A 1 14.17 -0.61 -9.39
N LYS A 2 13.83 -0.58 -8.14
CA LYS A 2 13.61 -1.76 -7.31
C LYS A 2 12.21 -1.69 -6.70
N MET A 3 11.53 -2.85 -6.59
CA MET A 3 10.21 -2.92 -5.97
C MET A 3 10.19 -4.04 -4.93
N SER A 4 9.75 -3.69 -3.72
CA SER A 4 9.49 -4.66 -2.65
C SER A 4 8.01 -4.67 -2.30
N LEU A 5 7.42 -5.84 -2.24
CA LEU A 5 6.05 -6.05 -1.79
C LEU A 5 6.07 -6.61 -0.37
N ILE A 6 5.42 -5.90 0.53
CA ILE A 6 5.30 -6.29 1.95
C ILE A 6 3.85 -6.69 2.20
N ILE A 7 3.64 -7.94 2.57
CA ILE A 7 2.31 -8.49 2.81
C ILE A 7 2.18 -8.98 4.26
N GLY A 8 1.00 -8.92 4.82
CA GLY A 8 0.73 -9.42 6.17
C GLY A 8 -0.68 -9.13 6.62
N GLY A 9 -1.10 -9.80 7.67
CA GLY A 9 -2.39 -9.58 8.31
C GLY A 9 -2.42 -8.30 9.15
N SER A 10 -3.60 -7.96 9.63
CA SER A 10 -3.78 -6.86 10.58
C SER A 10 -2.97 -7.13 11.85
N GLY A 11 -2.22 -6.13 12.31
CA GLY A 11 -1.41 -6.26 13.52
C GLY A 11 -0.14 -7.12 13.38
N SER A 12 0.24 -7.51 12.17
CA SER A 12 1.44 -8.33 11.93
C SER A 12 2.75 -7.57 12.10
N GLY A 13 2.73 -6.23 12.14
CA GLY A 13 3.92 -5.38 12.17
C GLY A 13 4.41 -4.98 10.79
N LYS A 14 3.61 -5.19 9.73
CA LYS A 14 4.04 -4.88 8.35
C LYS A 14 4.31 -3.40 8.11
N SER A 15 3.51 -2.51 8.70
CA SER A 15 3.69 -1.06 8.54
C SER A 15 5.01 -0.59 9.13
N GLU A 16 5.30 -0.99 10.35
CA GLU A 16 6.56 -0.67 11.05
C GLU A 16 7.76 -1.24 10.31
N PHE A 17 7.64 -2.47 9.81
CA PHE A 17 8.67 -3.10 9.01
C PHE A 17 8.94 -2.32 7.71
N ALA A 18 7.89 -1.95 6.99
CA ALA A 18 7.98 -1.19 5.74
C ALA A 18 8.62 0.19 5.97
N GLU A 19 8.21 0.90 7.02
CA GLU A 19 8.80 2.20 7.38
C GLU A 19 10.29 2.05 7.74
N ALA A 20 10.65 1.03 8.54
CA ALA A 20 12.04 0.77 8.90
C ALA A 20 12.89 0.45 7.66
N LEU A 21 12.34 -0.26 6.70
CA LEU A 21 13.01 -0.52 5.43
C LEU A 21 13.25 0.78 4.65
N CYS A 22 12.26 1.68 4.60
CA CYS A 22 12.41 2.99 3.96
C CYS A 22 13.55 3.81 4.56
N LEU A 23 13.71 3.77 5.89
CA LEU A 23 14.76 4.53 6.58
C LEU A 23 16.18 4.10 6.18
N LYS A 24 16.32 2.88 5.67
CA LYS A 24 17.62 2.34 5.21
C LYS A 24 17.91 2.65 3.75
N GLU A 25 16.90 3.03 2.96
CA GLU A 25 17.02 3.13 1.51
C GLU A 25 17.35 4.54 1.00
N GLY A 26 17.24 5.56 1.83
CA GLY A 26 17.57 6.93 1.44
C GLY A 26 16.94 7.97 2.35
N ASN A 27 17.21 9.24 2.06
CA ASN A 27 16.77 10.35 2.89
C ASN A 27 15.57 11.12 2.32
N HIS A 28 15.37 11.08 1.00
CA HIS A 28 14.24 11.72 0.35
C HIS A 28 13.11 10.70 0.18
N ARG A 29 12.19 10.69 1.14
CA ARG A 29 11.16 9.67 1.31
C ARG A 29 9.76 10.23 1.16
N LEU A 30 8.94 9.58 0.34
CA LEU A 30 7.52 9.88 0.20
C LEU A 30 6.67 8.75 0.78
N TYR A 31 5.72 9.09 1.62
CA TYR A 31 4.67 8.18 2.10
C TYR A 31 3.36 8.54 1.41
N ILE A 32 2.79 7.60 0.67
CA ILE A 32 1.47 7.77 0.05
C ILE A 32 0.45 7.03 0.90
N ALA A 33 -0.41 7.80 1.55
CA ALA A 33 -1.51 7.31 2.37
C ALA A 33 -2.76 7.14 1.49
N THR A 34 -3.26 5.91 1.41
CA THR A 34 -4.38 5.57 0.52
C THR A 34 -5.70 5.39 1.26
N MET A 35 -5.68 5.42 2.60
CA MET A 35 -6.88 5.26 3.40
C MET A 35 -7.71 6.53 3.42
N GLU A 36 -8.90 6.47 2.81
CA GLU A 36 -9.87 7.55 2.88
C GLU A 36 -10.50 7.58 4.28
N PRO A 37 -10.42 8.73 5.01
CA PRO A 37 -10.93 8.80 6.38
C PRO A 37 -12.44 8.92 6.39
N PHE A 38 -13.13 7.87 6.87
CA PHE A 38 -14.58 7.87 7.08
C PHE A 38 -14.88 7.91 8.58
N GLY A 39 -15.71 8.87 9.01
CA GLY A 39 -16.15 9.01 10.39
C GLY A 39 -15.01 9.34 11.36
N GLU A 40 -15.35 9.42 12.66
CA GLU A 40 -14.37 9.76 13.71
C GLU A 40 -13.31 8.67 13.89
N GLU A 41 -13.68 7.41 13.78
CA GLU A 41 -12.75 6.29 13.91
C GLU A 41 -11.72 6.29 12.77
N GLY A 42 -12.15 6.56 11.54
CA GLY A 42 -11.26 6.70 10.40
C GLY A 42 -10.28 7.86 10.56
N LYS A 43 -10.77 9.01 11.01
CA LYS A 43 -9.93 10.19 11.30
C LYS A 43 -8.91 9.90 12.39
N GLN A 44 -9.30 9.22 13.46
CA GLN A 44 -8.40 8.85 14.56
C GLN A 44 -7.31 7.90 14.07
N ARG A 45 -7.65 6.98 13.19
CA ARG A 45 -6.68 6.04 12.60
C ARG A 45 -5.66 6.76 11.72
N VAL A 46 -6.10 7.67 10.87
CA VAL A 46 -5.22 8.52 10.05
C VAL A 46 -4.29 9.35 10.94
N GLU A 47 -4.82 9.99 11.97
CA GLU A 47 -4.03 10.80 12.91
C GLU A 47 -2.98 9.94 13.64
N ARG A 48 -3.34 8.74 14.06
CA ARG A 48 -2.40 7.82 14.72
C ARG A 48 -1.25 7.46 13.77
N HIS A 49 -1.52 7.20 12.50
CA HIS A 49 -0.48 6.94 11.49
C HIS A 49 0.42 8.15 11.26
N HIS A 50 -0.15 9.37 11.23
CA HIS A 50 0.62 10.61 11.16
C HIS A 50 1.59 10.75 12.34
N GLN A 51 1.11 10.49 13.56
CA GLN A 51 1.93 10.59 14.78
C GLN A 51 3.08 9.57 14.76
N LEU A 52 2.83 8.35 14.31
CA LEU A 52 3.85 7.31 14.22
C LEU A 52 4.97 7.65 13.23
N ARG A 53 4.66 8.43 12.16
CA ARG A 53 5.65 8.87 11.17
C ARG A 53 6.37 10.15 11.52
N LYS A 54 5.89 10.87 12.53
CA LYS A 54 6.45 12.16 12.93
C LYS A 54 7.92 12.00 13.32
N GLY A 55 8.78 12.84 12.74
CA GLY A 55 10.23 12.80 12.99
C GLY A 55 11.01 11.75 12.19
N LYS A 56 10.36 10.97 11.34
CA LYS A 56 11.03 9.94 10.51
C LYS A 56 11.46 10.46 9.13
N GLY A 57 11.24 11.74 8.83
CA GLY A 57 11.68 12.36 7.58
C GLY A 57 10.89 11.96 6.34
N PHE A 58 9.62 11.59 6.50
CA PHE A 58 8.73 11.34 5.38
C PHE A 58 7.99 12.61 4.95
N GLU A 59 7.96 12.87 3.64
CA GLU A 59 6.90 13.67 3.06
C GLU A 59 5.66 12.79 2.99
N THR A 60 4.48 13.31 3.37
CA THR A 60 3.23 12.56 3.34
C THR A 60 2.29 13.15 2.30
N LEU A 61 1.74 12.29 1.47
CA LEU A 61 0.73 12.63 0.49
C LEU A 61 -0.48 11.71 0.66
N GLU A 62 -1.66 12.30 0.78
CA GLU A 62 -2.91 11.55 0.81
C GLU A 62 -3.47 11.47 -0.60
N CYS A 63 -3.64 10.25 -1.11
CA CYS A 63 -4.23 10.02 -2.43
C CYS A 63 -4.96 8.68 -2.43
N TYR A 64 -6.23 8.71 -2.77
CA TYR A 64 -7.14 7.58 -2.60
C TYR A 64 -7.40 6.81 -3.88
N THR A 65 -7.17 7.44 -5.02
CA THR A 65 -7.25 6.84 -6.37
C THR A 65 -6.29 7.57 -7.30
N ARG A 66 -6.03 7.01 -8.46
CA ARG A 66 -5.27 7.69 -9.55
C ARG A 66 -3.90 8.21 -9.12
N LEU A 67 -3.11 7.37 -8.46
CA LEU A 67 -1.76 7.77 -8.02
C LEU A 67 -0.89 8.25 -9.20
N GLU A 68 -1.15 7.76 -10.39
CA GLU A 68 -0.47 8.17 -11.62
C GLU A 68 -0.74 9.62 -12.03
N SER A 69 -1.77 10.24 -11.46
CA SER A 69 -2.10 11.64 -11.74
C SER A 69 -1.33 12.64 -10.86
N ILE A 70 -0.62 12.16 -9.85
CA ILE A 70 0.12 13.01 -8.92
C ILE A 70 1.40 13.52 -9.60
N PRO A 71 1.63 14.86 -9.65
CA PRO A 71 2.88 15.39 -10.20
C PRO A 71 4.02 15.20 -9.22
N LEU A 72 4.75 14.11 -9.33
CA LEU A 72 5.86 13.77 -8.43
C LEU A 72 7.20 14.16 -9.03
N LYS A 73 8.08 14.65 -8.16
CA LYS A 73 9.52 14.78 -8.40
C LYS A 73 10.17 13.40 -8.23
N GLY A 74 11.48 13.30 -8.24
CA GLY A 74 12.17 12.07 -7.91
C GLY A 74 12.35 11.89 -6.41
N TYR A 75 12.29 10.65 -5.95
CA TYR A 75 12.51 10.27 -4.55
C TYR A 75 13.53 9.12 -4.45
N ASP A 76 14.18 9.00 -3.30
CA ASP A 76 14.99 7.81 -3.02
C ASP A 76 14.08 6.62 -2.82
N VAL A 77 13.02 6.80 -2.03
CA VAL A 77 12.05 5.74 -1.74
C VAL A 77 10.63 6.30 -1.69
N ILE A 78 9.70 5.54 -2.23
CA ILE A 78 8.26 5.79 -2.09
C ILE A 78 7.65 4.58 -1.38
N LEU A 79 6.87 4.85 -0.33
CA LEU A 79 6.09 3.84 0.39
C LEU A 79 4.61 4.06 0.11
N VAL A 80 3.94 3.03 -0.41
CA VAL A 80 2.49 3.05 -0.62
C VAL A 80 1.82 2.19 0.46
N GLU A 81 0.97 2.80 1.26
CA GLU A 81 0.23 2.10 2.31
C GLU A 81 -1.25 2.49 2.28
N CYS A 82 -2.16 1.60 1.88
CA CYS A 82 -1.88 0.24 1.42
C CYS A 82 -2.69 -0.09 0.15
N ILE A 83 -2.34 -1.14 -0.51
CA ILE A 83 -3.01 -1.58 -1.74
C ILE A 83 -4.45 -2.03 -1.46
N SER A 84 -4.73 -2.65 -0.32
CA SER A 84 -6.08 -3.06 0.06
C SER A 84 -7.06 -1.88 0.07
N ASN A 85 -6.63 -0.74 0.60
CA ASN A 85 -7.43 0.49 0.55
C ASN A 85 -7.60 1.01 -0.88
N LEU A 86 -6.56 0.94 -1.71
CA LEU A 86 -6.67 1.34 -3.12
C LEU A 86 -7.68 0.49 -3.88
N VAL A 87 -7.67 -0.83 -3.67
CA VAL A 87 -8.66 -1.72 -4.30
C VAL A 87 -10.07 -1.34 -3.86
N ALA A 88 -10.29 -1.15 -2.57
CA ALA A 88 -11.59 -0.73 -2.05
C ALA A 88 -12.03 0.63 -2.62
N ASN A 89 -11.12 1.59 -2.69
CA ASN A 89 -11.41 2.92 -3.23
C ASN A 89 -11.76 2.84 -4.72
N GLU A 90 -11.04 2.05 -5.51
CA GLU A 90 -11.34 1.88 -6.94
C GLU A 90 -12.68 1.18 -7.19
N LEU A 91 -13.09 0.27 -6.32
CA LEU A 91 -14.36 -0.44 -6.45
C LEU A 91 -15.56 0.36 -5.94
N TYR A 92 -15.42 1.07 -4.83
CA TYR A 92 -16.57 1.58 -4.08
C TYR A 92 -16.65 3.09 -3.92
N SER A 93 -15.54 3.83 -4.10
CA SER A 93 -15.62 5.29 -4.01
C SER A 93 -16.22 5.91 -5.27
N ASN A 94 -16.76 7.11 -5.13
CA ASN A 94 -17.32 7.88 -6.27
C ASN A 94 -16.26 8.21 -7.34
N LEU A 95 -14.99 8.28 -6.96
CA LEU A 95 -13.88 8.55 -7.85
C LEU A 95 -13.24 7.27 -8.41
N GLY A 96 -13.71 6.11 -7.98
CA GLY A 96 -13.20 4.81 -8.41
C GLY A 96 -13.54 4.50 -9.87
N ARG A 97 -12.59 3.90 -10.56
CA ARG A 97 -12.71 3.54 -11.98
C ARG A 97 -13.25 2.12 -12.20
N LYS A 98 -13.42 1.37 -11.12
CA LYS A 98 -13.96 -0.01 -11.10
C LYS A 98 -13.17 -1.03 -11.90
N ASN A 99 -11.88 -0.77 -12.12
CA ASN A 99 -10.96 -1.71 -12.76
C ASN A 99 -9.62 -1.72 -11.99
N PRO A 100 -9.60 -2.25 -10.73
CA PRO A 100 -8.43 -2.16 -9.86
C PRO A 100 -7.20 -2.85 -10.42
N GLN A 101 -7.33 -3.96 -11.13
CA GLN A 101 -6.18 -4.66 -11.68
C GLN A 101 -5.39 -3.78 -12.66
N LYS A 102 -6.08 -3.16 -13.61
CA LYS A 102 -5.46 -2.27 -14.59
C LYS A 102 -4.97 -0.97 -13.97
N ASP A 103 -5.81 -0.33 -13.17
CA ASP A 103 -5.57 1.01 -12.68
C ASP A 103 -4.47 1.05 -11.61
N ILE A 104 -4.40 0.04 -10.75
CA ILE A 104 -3.34 -0.04 -9.74
C ILE A 104 -1.99 -0.37 -10.39
N ILE A 105 -1.95 -1.27 -11.36
CA ILE A 105 -0.70 -1.55 -12.08
C ILE A 105 -0.21 -0.31 -12.84
N LEU A 106 -1.09 0.45 -13.45
CA LEU A 106 -0.74 1.72 -14.08
C LEU A 106 -0.10 2.70 -13.07
N ALA A 107 -0.70 2.81 -11.89
CA ALA A 107 -0.17 3.65 -10.81
C ALA A 107 1.22 3.17 -10.35
N ILE A 108 1.40 1.86 -10.15
CA ILE A 108 2.67 1.27 -9.74
C ILE A 108 3.76 1.52 -10.80
N ASP A 109 3.44 1.35 -12.07
CA ASP A 109 4.40 1.62 -13.17
C ASP A 109 4.82 3.09 -13.20
N TYR A 110 3.91 4.00 -12.91
CA TYR A 110 4.21 5.41 -12.79
C TYR A 110 5.15 5.69 -11.60
N LEU A 111 4.83 5.16 -10.42
CA LEU A 111 5.61 5.37 -9.20
C LEU A 111 7.03 4.80 -9.31
N LEU A 112 7.19 3.66 -9.98
CA LEU A 112 8.50 3.06 -10.22
C LEU A 112 9.45 3.98 -10.98
N LYS A 113 8.92 4.85 -11.84
CA LYS A 113 9.71 5.85 -12.58
C LYS A 113 10.07 7.07 -11.73
N LYS A 114 9.50 7.18 -10.54
CA LYS A 114 9.65 8.35 -9.65
C LYS A 114 10.52 8.09 -8.42
N CYS A 115 11.05 6.88 -8.28
CA CYS A 115 11.90 6.55 -7.13
C CYS A 115 12.96 5.50 -7.50
N ASN A 116 13.95 5.38 -6.63
CA ASN A 116 14.95 4.33 -6.74
C ASN A 116 14.42 3.01 -6.18
N HIS A 117 13.61 3.08 -5.12
CA HIS A 117 12.99 1.92 -4.49
C HIS A 117 11.52 2.20 -4.17
N LEU A 118 10.63 1.40 -4.73
CA LEU A 118 9.20 1.43 -4.41
C LEU A 118 8.89 0.32 -3.42
N ILE A 119 8.34 0.69 -2.26
CA ILE A 119 7.89 -0.24 -1.23
C ILE A 119 6.37 -0.18 -1.18
N VAL A 120 5.74 -1.32 -1.33
CA VAL A 120 4.28 -1.43 -1.42
C VAL A 120 3.78 -2.36 -0.33
N VAL A 121 2.84 -1.88 0.47
CA VAL A 121 2.23 -2.65 1.55
C VAL A 121 0.84 -3.12 1.12
N THR A 122 0.53 -4.37 1.40
CA THR A 122 -0.78 -4.96 1.14
C THR A 122 -1.18 -5.94 2.24
N ASN A 123 -2.47 -6.29 2.30
CA ASN A 123 -2.99 -7.26 3.26
C ASN A 123 -3.20 -8.62 2.60
N ASN A 124 -3.12 -9.67 3.43
CA ASN A 124 -3.55 -11.00 3.02
C ASN A 124 -5.07 -11.02 2.86
N THR A 125 -5.54 -11.64 1.78
CA THR A 125 -6.98 -11.88 1.58
C THR A 125 -7.43 -13.06 2.44
N GLY A 126 -8.59 -12.93 3.08
CA GLY A 126 -9.25 -14.02 3.78
C GLY A 126 -8.94 -14.15 5.27
N GLU A 127 -8.06 -13.36 5.83
CA GLU A 127 -7.79 -13.38 7.28
C GLU A 127 -8.82 -12.60 8.10
N GLU A 128 -9.52 -11.66 7.49
CA GLU A 128 -10.62 -10.93 8.11
C GLU A 128 -11.94 -11.43 7.56
N ILE A 129 -12.34 -12.62 7.97
CA ILE A 129 -13.66 -13.17 7.62
C ILE A 129 -14.71 -12.54 8.53
N VAL A 130 -15.20 -11.39 8.12
CA VAL A 130 -16.50 -10.93 8.55
C VAL A 130 -17.41 -11.12 7.33
N ASP A 131 -18.56 -11.71 7.54
CA ASP A 131 -19.54 -11.94 6.47
C ASP A 131 -20.14 -10.60 6.03
N TYR A 132 -19.53 -9.98 5.02
CA TYR A 132 -20.00 -8.71 4.46
C TYR A 132 -20.81 -8.88 3.16
N GLY A 133 -21.16 -10.12 2.79
CA GLY A 133 -21.96 -10.39 1.60
C GLY A 133 -21.17 -10.35 0.29
N GLU A 134 -21.89 -10.16 -0.83
CA GLU A 134 -21.35 -10.22 -2.19
C GLU A 134 -20.25 -9.18 -2.47
N ASP A 135 -20.38 -7.97 -1.93
CA ASP A 135 -19.41 -6.90 -2.13
C ASP A 135 -18.05 -7.25 -1.53
N MET A 136 -18.02 -7.93 -0.39
CA MET A 136 -16.78 -8.36 0.23
C MET A 136 -16.10 -9.48 -0.57
N ILE A 137 -16.89 -10.39 -1.15
CA ILE A 137 -16.37 -11.46 -2.02
C ILE A 137 -15.71 -10.85 -3.26
N ALA A 138 -16.35 -9.87 -3.89
CA ALA A 138 -15.81 -9.14 -5.04
C ALA A 138 -14.50 -8.42 -4.67
N TYR A 139 -14.47 -7.75 -3.52
CA TYR A 139 -13.28 -7.07 -3.03
C TYR A 139 -12.12 -8.04 -2.78
N GLN A 140 -12.36 -9.15 -2.09
CA GLN A 140 -11.33 -10.16 -1.80
C GLN A 140 -10.77 -10.77 -3.08
N LYS A 141 -11.63 -11.05 -4.05
CA LYS A 141 -11.21 -11.57 -5.35
C LYS A 141 -10.31 -10.57 -6.09
N GLU A 142 -10.72 -9.32 -6.15
CA GLU A 142 -9.93 -8.27 -6.83
C GLU A 142 -8.60 -8.02 -6.11
N LEU A 143 -8.62 -7.95 -4.78
CA LEU A 143 -7.38 -7.78 -4.00
C LEU A 143 -6.42 -8.96 -4.22
N GLY A 144 -6.94 -10.19 -4.23
CA GLY A 144 -6.12 -11.37 -4.51
C GLY A 144 -5.46 -11.32 -5.88
N LEU A 145 -6.20 -10.92 -6.91
CA LEU A 145 -5.66 -10.78 -8.28
C LEU A 145 -4.63 -9.66 -8.38
N VAL A 146 -4.89 -8.52 -7.76
CA VAL A 146 -3.94 -7.40 -7.69
C VAL A 146 -2.67 -7.82 -6.96
N ASN A 147 -2.78 -8.50 -5.83
CA ASN A 147 -1.62 -9.01 -5.08
C ASN A 147 -0.76 -9.96 -5.92
N GLN A 148 -1.38 -10.84 -6.71
CA GLN A 148 -0.65 -11.71 -7.63
C GLN A 148 0.12 -10.94 -8.69
N LEU A 149 -0.51 -9.92 -9.28
CA LEU A 149 0.14 -9.07 -10.28
C LEU A 149 1.32 -8.31 -9.68
N LEU A 150 1.15 -7.76 -8.48
CA LEU A 150 2.21 -7.06 -7.76
C LEU A 150 3.37 -7.98 -7.40
N ALA A 151 3.08 -9.19 -6.93
CA ALA A 151 4.10 -10.17 -6.58
C ALA A 151 4.95 -10.60 -7.80
N ARG A 152 4.32 -10.73 -8.97
CA ARG A 152 5.05 -10.99 -10.22
C ARG A 152 5.97 -9.84 -10.60
N LYS A 153 5.52 -8.62 -10.41
CA LYS A 153 6.25 -7.40 -10.75
C LYS A 153 7.38 -7.09 -9.75
N ALA A 154 7.20 -7.40 -8.48
CA ALA A 154 8.15 -7.08 -7.42
C ALA A 154 9.46 -7.87 -7.57
N ASP A 155 10.57 -7.21 -7.24
CA ASP A 155 11.88 -7.86 -7.13
C ASP A 155 11.99 -8.68 -5.84
N LYS A 156 11.30 -8.23 -4.79
CA LYS A 156 11.30 -8.87 -3.48
C LYS A 156 9.89 -8.94 -2.92
N VAL A 157 9.53 -10.09 -2.36
CA VAL A 157 8.23 -10.31 -1.71
C VAL A 157 8.47 -10.86 -0.30
N LEU A 158 7.97 -10.13 0.70
CA LEU A 158 8.10 -10.47 2.11
C LEU A 158 6.73 -10.54 2.76
N GLU A 159 6.48 -11.60 3.53
CA GLU A 159 5.35 -11.67 4.44
C GLU A 159 5.82 -11.38 5.86
N ILE A 160 5.10 -10.51 6.57
CA ILE A 160 5.40 -10.19 7.96
C ILE A 160 4.46 -10.96 8.87
N VAL A 161 5.03 -11.81 9.68
CA VAL A 161 4.31 -12.65 10.67
C VAL A 161 4.91 -12.39 12.04
N LEU A 162 4.09 -11.89 12.97
CA LEU A 162 4.55 -11.56 14.33
C LEU A 162 5.80 -10.65 14.33
N GLY A 163 5.81 -9.66 13.42
CA GLY A 163 6.93 -8.74 13.27
C GLY A 163 8.15 -9.30 12.54
N GLN A 164 8.11 -10.56 12.10
CA GLN A 164 9.25 -11.23 11.47
C GLN A 164 9.03 -11.39 9.96
N PRO A 165 10.04 -11.09 9.14
CA PRO A 165 9.91 -11.26 7.68
C PRO A 165 10.13 -12.71 7.27
N ILE A 166 9.25 -13.18 6.38
CA ILE A 166 9.41 -14.43 5.64
C ILE A 166 9.58 -14.05 4.17
N GLU A 167 10.68 -14.46 3.57
CA GLU A 167 11.00 -14.07 2.21
C GLU A 167 10.51 -15.13 1.21
N TYR A 168 9.69 -14.72 0.25
CA TYR A 168 9.16 -15.58 -0.81
C TYR A 168 9.85 -15.37 -2.16
N LYS A 169 10.41 -14.18 -2.37
CA LYS A 169 11.08 -13.83 -3.62
C LYS A 169 12.19 -12.82 -3.33
N GLU A 170 13.37 -13.13 -3.83
CA GLU A 170 14.55 -12.27 -3.77
C GLU A 170 14.72 -11.46 -5.05
#